data_e2409f9fdd062786b329dedcc648021a
#
_entry.id   e2409f9fdd062786b329dedcc648021a
#
_cell.length_a   1.000
_cell.length_b   1.000
_cell.length_c   1.000
_cell.angle_alpha   90.00
_cell.angle_beta   90.00
_cell.angle_gamma   90.00
#
_symmetry.space_group_name_H-M   'P 1'
#
loop_
_entity.id
_entity.type
_entity.pdbx_description
1 polymer ?
#
loop_
_entity_poly.entity_id
_entity_poly.type
_entity_poly.pdbx_seq_one_letter_code
_entity_poly.pdbx_strand_id
1 'polypeptide(L)'
;MEPIHEGGEAESQFAPADRDSSVMRVIGEEDLHGFTFEGLKRKLGIHSETLSRILARLEDQDFLAKTENGYVVTDRGRYLTGTSRTGHQTSGIVLLSTLLPAYQNGRVVSGLMGRWFGPLRWLGYSKEEDGMTLKWITEGGRIQVDAIFSQEELVIEGRIMDGEDLSAAVAASHQLVGYISRLYDQGHQRPHYQHPDSQGVFDN
;
A
#
# COMPACT_ATOMS: atom_id res chain seq x y z
N MET A 1 0.27 43.78 37.73
CA MET A 1 -0.55 42.58 37.52
C MET A 1 -0.53 42.32 36.03
N GLU A 2 0.52 41.60 35.57
CA GLU A 2 0.76 41.31 34.16
C GLU A 2 0.10 39.99 33.81
N PRO A 3 -0.51 39.83 32.63
CA PRO A 3 -0.97 38.52 32.15
C PRO A 3 0.18 37.76 31.51
N ILE A 4 0.40 36.58 32.03
CA ILE A 4 1.31 35.57 31.50
C ILE A 4 0.70 35.02 30.22
N HIS A 5 1.34 35.27 29.08
CA HIS A 5 1.11 34.54 27.85
C HIS A 5 2.00 33.28 27.86
N GLU A 6 1.45 32.17 28.30
CA GLU A 6 2.00 30.85 28.01
C GLU A 6 1.15 30.22 26.91
N GLY A 7 1.65 30.25 25.72
CA GLY A 7 1.16 29.52 24.54
C GLY A 7 2.35 29.15 23.68
N GLY A 8 3.29 28.43 24.28
CA GLY A 8 4.43 27.86 23.56
C GLY A 8 3.99 26.60 22.85
N GLU A 9 3.65 26.72 21.57
CA GLU A 9 3.59 25.59 20.63
C GLU A 9 4.97 24.94 20.64
N ALA A 10 5.01 23.67 21.06
CA ALA A 10 6.18 22.82 20.93
C ALA A 10 6.37 22.49 19.43
N GLU A 11 6.85 23.45 18.65
CA GLU A 11 7.39 23.18 17.33
C GLU A 11 8.63 22.28 17.51
N SER A 12 8.46 21.03 17.09
CA SER A 12 9.49 20.00 17.07
C SER A 12 10.80 20.55 16.47
N GLN A 13 11.83 20.65 17.31
CA GLN A 13 13.16 21.17 17.00
C GLN A 13 14.02 20.17 16.19
N PHE A 14 13.49 19.61 15.11
CA PHE A 14 14.33 18.84 14.18
C PHE A 14 14.80 19.74 13.05
N ALA A 15 16.12 19.75 12.81
CA ALA A 15 16.71 20.43 11.66
C ALA A 15 16.12 19.86 10.35
N PRO A 16 16.03 20.64 9.26
CA PRO A 16 15.45 20.19 7.99
C PRO A 16 16.02 18.87 7.46
N ALA A 17 17.34 18.65 7.61
CA ALA A 17 18.01 17.42 7.21
C ALA A 17 17.55 16.18 8.01
N ASP A 18 17.21 16.34 9.29
CA ASP A 18 16.73 15.24 10.12
C ASP A 18 15.31 14.80 9.72
N ARG A 19 14.48 15.75 9.26
CA ARG A 19 13.11 15.44 8.79
C ARG A 19 13.12 14.70 7.45
N ASP A 20 13.99 15.08 6.53
CA ASP A 20 14.17 14.39 5.25
C ASP A 20 14.62 12.94 5.47
N SER A 21 15.61 12.75 6.36
CA SER A 21 16.08 11.44 6.78
C SER A 21 14.98 10.60 7.44
N SER A 22 14.12 11.23 8.26
CA SER A 22 12.99 10.55 8.91
C SER A 22 11.95 10.06 7.88
N VAL A 23 11.65 10.86 6.85
CA VAL A 23 10.73 10.47 5.77
C VAL A 23 11.33 9.33 4.96
N MET A 24 12.61 9.43 4.55
CA MET A 24 13.30 8.36 3.82
C MET A 24 13.41 7.07 4.64
N ARG A 25 13.61 7.16 5.95
CA ARG A 25 13.61 6.01 6.85
C ARG A 25 12.27 5.29 6.83
N VAL A 26 11.14 6.02 6.95
CA VAL A 26 9.80 5.40 6.88
C VAL A 26 9.52 4.79 5.51
N ILE A 27 9.94 5.44 4.42
CA ILE A 27 9.86 4.89 3.06
C ILE A 27 10.62 3.56 2.98
N GLY A 28 11.82 3.48 3.59
CA GLY A 28 12.63 2.26 3.64
C GLY A 28 12.05 1.19 4.56
N GLU A 29 11.62 1.54 5.78
CA GLU A 29 11.01 0.60 6.74
C GLU A 29 9.73 -0.04 6.17
N GLU A 30 8.95 0.72 5.40
CA GLU A 30 7.76 0.23 4.70
C GLU A 30 8.08 -0.40 3.35
N ASP A 31 9.33 -0.39 2.92
CA ASP A 31 9.77 -0.85 1.61
C ASP A 31 8.92 -0.27 0.46
N LEU A 32 8.60 1.02 0.52
CA LEU A 32 7.75 1.66 -0.47
C LEU A 32 8.51 1.86 -1.79
N HIS A 33 8.06 1.22 -2.85
CA HIS A 33 8.49 1.48 -4.22
C HIS A 33 7.69 2.61 -4.87
N GLY A 34 6.41 2.70 -4.52
CA GLY A 34 5.56 3.79 -4.92
C GLY A 34 4.50 4.10 -3.87
N PHE A 35 4.13 5.37 -3.74
CA PHE A 35 3.20 5.84 -2.71
C PHE A 35 2.47 7.12 -3.13
N THR A 36 1.35 7.41 -2.45
CA THR A 36 0.65 8.68 -2.62
C THR A 36 1.04 9.69 -1.55
N PHE A 37 0.93 10.98 -1.89
CA PHE A 37 1.13 12.07 -0.93
C PHE A 37 0.25 11.90 0.33
N GLU A 38 -1.04 11.69 0.11
CA GLU A 38 -2.01 11.54 1.20
C GLU A 38 -1.79 10.26 2.03
N GLY A 39 -1.37 9.17 1.40
CA GLY A 39 -1.02 7.93 2.10
C GLY A 39 0.18 8.13 3.01
N LEU A 40 1.25 8.71 2.50
CA LEU A 40 2.46 8.97 3.28
C LEU A 40 2.22 10.01 4.38
N LYS A 41 1.40 11.03 4.11
CA LYS A 41 1.00 12.03 5.13
C LYS A 41 0.30 11.37 6.32
N ARG A 42 -0.66 10.46 6.07
CA ARG A 42 -1.34 9.70 7.13
C ARG A 42 -0.38 8.81 7.90
N LYS A 43 0.53 8.15 7.20
CA LYS A 43 1.52 7.28 7.83
C LYS A 43 2.46 8.03 8.76
N LEU A 44 2.88 9.23 8.36
CA LEU A 44 3.81 10.07 9.12
C LEU A 44 3.13 10.95 10.17
N GLY A 45 1.83 11.23 10.03
CA GLY A 45 1.08 12.13 10.90
C GLY A 45 1.56 13.58 10.84
N ILE A 46 2.15 14.04 9.72
CA ILE A 46 2.70 15.40 9.60
C ILE A 46 1.84 16.30 8.72
N HIS A 47 2.03 17.61 8.87
CA HIS A 47 1.29 18.60 8.07
C HIS A 47 1.65 18.55 6.59
N SER A 48 0.65 18.81 5.74
CA SER A 48 0.78 18.78 4.27
C SER A 48 1.90 19.68 3.75
N GLU A 49 2.02 20.89 4.30
CA GLU A 49 3.06 21.85 3.89
C GLU A 49 4.48 21.34 4.19
N THR A 50 4.67 20.78 5.38
CA THR A 50 5.95 20.17 5.78
C THR A 50 6.32 19.01 4.87
N LEU A 51 5.37 18.07 4.63
CA LEU A 51 5.61 16.95 3.73
C LEU A 51 5.89 17.42 2.31
N SER A 52 5.13 18.38 1.78
CA SER A 52 5.34 18.92 0.44
C SER A 52 6.74 19.48 0.23
N ARG A 53 7.25 20.23 1.20
CA ARG A 53 8.62 20.79 1.17
C ARG A 53 9.69 19.69 1.22
N ILE A 54 9.47 18.65 2.03
CA ILE A 54 10.38 17.51 2.12
C ILE A 54 10.41 16.74 0.78
N LEU A 55 9.23 16.39 0.25
CA LEU A 55 9.15 15.63 -1.02
C LEU A 55 9.76 16.41 -2.18
N ALA A 56 9.56 17.74 -2.26
CA ALA A 56 10.19 18.56 -3.28
C ALA A 56 11.73 18.49 -3.19
N ARG A 57 12.32 18.57 -1.97
CA ARG A 57 13.78 18.43 -1.81
C ARG A 57 14.29 17.04 -2.17
N LEU A 58 13.54 15.98 -1.82
CA LEU A 58 13.90 14.61 -2.16
C LEU A 58 13.79 14.35 -3.67
N GLU A 59 12.84 15.02 -4.35
CA GLU A 59 12.71 15.03 -5.81
C GLU A 59 13.88 15.77 -6.47
N ASP A 60 14.24 16.96 -5.99
CA ASP A 60 15.40 17.73 -6.46
C ASP A 60 16.73 16.96 -6.29
N GLN A 61 16.82 16.10 -5.29
CA GLN A 61 17.98 15.24 -5.03
C GLN A 61 17.95 13.91 -5.81
N ASP A 62 16.94 13.69 -6.65
CA ASP A 62 16.73 12.46 -7.40
C ASP A 62 16.56 11.19 -6.54
N PHE A 63 16.02 11.33 -5.32
CA PHE A 63 15.65 10.18 -4.50
C PHE A 63 14.21 9.71 -4.79
N LEU A 64 13.36 10.64 -5.22
CA LEU A 64 11.99 10.40 -5.61
C LEU A 64 11.72 10.95 -7.01
N ALA A 65 10.80 10.35 -7.72
CA ALA A 65 10.25 10.89 -8.96
C ALA A 65 8.73 11.01 -8.83
N LYS A 66 8.21 12.19 -9.21
CA LYS A 66 6.76 12.43 -9.23
C LYS A 66 6.13 11.78 -10.45
N THR A 67 4.97 11.18 -10.27
CA THR A 67 4.16 10.54 -11.31
C THR A 67 2.71 11.04 -11.27
N GLU A 68 1.89 10.68 -12.24
CA GLU A 68 0.45 10.99 -12.23
C GLU A 68 -0.27 10.39 -11.02
N ASN A 69 0.22 9.26 -10.49
CA ASN A 69 -0.41 8.51 -9.40
C ASN A 69 0.27 8.72 -8.03
N GLY A 70 1.21 9.65 -7.91
CA GLY A 70 1.94 9.93 -6.68
C GLY A 70 3.44 10.02 -6.89
N TYR A 71 4.21 9.32 -6.08
CA TYR A 71 5.66 9.31 -6.10
C TYR A 71 6.19 7.87 -6.24
N VAL A 72 7.31 7.73 -6.91
CA VAL A 72 8.09 6.49 -6.97
C VAL A 72 9.49 6.74 -6.42
N VAL A 73 10.03 5.75 -5.74
CA VAL A 73 11.39 5.78 -5.21
C VAL A 73 12.34 5.40 -6.34
N THR A 74 13.30 6.26 -6.65
CA THR A 74 14.30 6.03 -7.69
C THR A 74 15.31 4.97 -7.26
N ASP A 75 16.19 4.50 -8.16
CA ASP A 75 17.29 3.60 -7.81
C ASP A 75 18.20 4.22 -6.76
N ARG A 76 18.46 5.52 -6.89
CA ARG A 76 19.26 6.28 -5.92
C ARG A 76 18.57 6.35 -4.56
N GLY A 77 17.25 6.56 -4.54
CA GLY A 77 16.44 6.54 -3.32
C GLY A 77 16.48 5.16 -2.65
N ARG A 78 16.32 4.08 -3.41
CA ARG A 78 16.41 2.70 -2.90
C ARG A 78 17.77 2.37 -2.30
N TYR A 79 18.84 2.80 -2.94
CA TYR A 79 20.19 2.63 -2.40
C TYR A 79 20.37 3.32 -1.05
N LEU A 80 19.81 4.53 -0.90
CA LEU A 80 19.88 5.30 0.35
C LEU A 80 19.04 4.68 1.48
N THR A 81 17.85 4.17 1.16
CA THR A 81 16.96 3.55 2.16
C THR A 81 17.48 2.19 2.65
N GLY A 82 18.54 1.66 2.01
CA GLY A 82 19.10 0.37 2.38
C GLY A 82 18.05 -0.74 2.28
N THR A 83 17.15 -0.68 1.29
CA THR A 83 16.22 -1.77 1.00
C THR A 83 17.03 -3.02 0.71
N SER A 84 17.60 -3.53 1.78
CA SER A 84 18.26 -4.80 1.82
C SER A 84 17.21 -5.86 1.64
N ARG A 85 17.47 -6.80 0.75
CA ARG A 85 16.87 -8.11 0.50
C ARG A 85 16.62 -8.97 1.76
N THR A 86 16.31 -8.37 2.87
CA THR A 86 15.88 -9.06 4.08
C THR A 86 14.38 -9.17 4.00
N GLY A 87 13.95 -10.38 3.69
CA GLY A 87 12.58 -10.79 3.54
C GLY A 87 11.64 -10.14 4.56
N HIS A 88 10.42 -9.93 4.16
CA HIS A 88 9.33 -9.40 4.96
C HIS A 88 9.51 -9.76 6.43
N GLN A 89 9.98 -8.81 7.24
CA GLN A 89 9.74 -8.92 8.67
C GLN A 89 8.25 -8.58 8.84
N THR A 90 7.43 -9.61 8.64
CA THR A 90 6.01 -9.57 8.92
C THR A 90 5.85 -9.35 10.42
N SER A 91 5.70 -8.10 10.82
CA SER A 91 5.27 -7.76 12.18
C SER A 91 3.75 -7.59 12.24
N GLY A 92 3.06 -7.98 11.18
CA GLY A 92 1.61 -7.93 11.07
C GLY A 92 0.93 -9.18 11.62
N ILE A 93 -0.33 -9.03 11.97
CA ILE A 93 -1.21 -10.15 12.31
C ILE A 93 -1.86 -10.64 11.02
N VAL A 94 -1.72 -11.94 10.70
CA VAL A 94 -2.38 -12.51 9.52
C VAL A 94 -3.89 -12.50 9.74
N LEU A 95 -4.60 -11.78 8.87
CA LEU A 95 -6.06 -11.68 8.85
C LEU A 95 -6.68 -12.69 7.89
N LEU A 96 -5.99 -13.00 6.81
CA LEU A 96 -6.39 -13.97 5.79
C LEU A 96 -5.15 -14.52 5.09
N SER A 97 -5.13 -15.82 4.83
CA SER A 97 -4.22 -16.48 3.89
C SER A 97 -5.04 -17.36 2.96
N THR A 98 -4.79 -17.28 1.66
CA THR A 98 -5.50 -18.08 0.64
C THR A 98 -4.62 -18.33 -0.57
N LEU A 99 -4.89 -19.42 -1.27
CA LEU A 99 -4.26 -19.67 -2.56
C LEU A 99 -4.87 -18.75 -3.63
N LEU A 100 -4.03 -18.11 -4.41
CA LEU A 100 -4.40 -17.29 -5.54
C LEU A 100 -3.56 -17.73 -6.75
N PRO A 101 -4.17 -18.35 -7.77
CA PRO A 101 -3.41 -18.80 -8.93
C PRO A 101 -2.62 -17.66 -9.58
N ALA A 102 -1.36 -17.91 -9.91
CA ALA A 102 -0.42 -16.90 -10.41
C ALA A 102 -0.95 -16.12 -11.63
N TYR A 103 -1.72 -16.79 -12.52
CA TYR A 103 -2.32 -16.13 -13.70
C TYR A 103 -3.38 -15.07 -13.36
N GLN A 104 -3.88 -15.04 -12.12
CA GLN A 104 -4.85 -14.04 -11.66
C GLN A 104 -4.19 -12.87 -10.93
N ASN A 105 -2.96 -13.02 -10.43
CA ASN A 105 -2.29 -12.01 -9.63
C ASN A 105 -2.29 -10.64 -10.31
N GLY A 106 -1.88 -10.56 -11.57
CA GLY A 106 -1.83 -9.30 -12.30
C GLY A 106 -3.18 -8.60 -12.42
N ARG A 107 -4.27 -9.36 -12.62
CA ARG A 107 -5.63 -8.81 -12.70
C ARG A 107 -6.10 -8.30 -11.34
N VAL A 108 -5.89 -9.07 -10.29
CA VAL A 108 -6.32 -8.71 -8.94
C VAL A 108 -5.51 -7.49 -8.48
N VAL A 109 -4.19 -7.49 -8.61
CA VAL A 109 -3.33 -6.35 -8.31
C VAL A 109 -3.78 -5.09 -9.04
N SER A 110 -3.97 -5.15 -10.36
CA SER A 110 -4.43 -3.99 -11.15
C SER A 110 -5.81 -3.49 -10.72
N GLY A 111 -6.70 -4.39 -10.29
CA GLY A 111 -8.02 -4.05 -9.79
C GLY A 111 -8.02 -3.39 -8.41
N LEU A 112 -6.94 -3.56 -7.63
CA LEU A 112 -6.81 -3.05 -6.27
C LEU A 112 -6.00 -1.76 -6.18
N MET A 113 -5.02 -1.55 -7.06
CA MET A 113 -4.11 -0.41 -7.01
C MET A 113 -4.86 0.92 -6.98
N GLY A 114 -4.46 1.81 -6.07
CA GLY A 114 -5.02 3.15 -5.92
C GLY A 114 -6.43 3.22 -5.34
N ARG A 115 -7.09 2.09 -5.06
CA ARG A 115 -8.49 2.06 -4.56
C ARG A 115 -8.57 2.22 -3.05
N TRP A 116 -9.72 2.65 -2.60
CA TRP A 116 -10.10 2.77 -1.20
C TRP A 116 -11.14 1.70 -0.85
N PHE A 117 -11.05 1.18 0.40
CA PHE A 117 -11.94 0.12 0.89
C PHE A 117 -12.45 0.48 2.29
N GLY A 118 -13.68 0.96 2.39
CA GLY A 118 -14.23 1.43 3.65
C GLY A 118 -13.36 2.50 4.30
N PRO A 119 -12.79 2.24 5.50
CA PRO A 119 -11.90 3.18 6.17
C PRO A 119 -10.47 3.19 5.60
N LEU A 120 -10.12 2.21 4.75
CA LEU A 120 -8.78 2.06 4.20
C LEU A 120 -8.54 3.01 3.03
N ARG A 121 -7.45 3.76 3.11
CA ARG A 121 -6.94 4.69 2.10
C ARG A 121 -5.66 4.14 1.52
N TRP A 122 -5.52 4.25 0.22
CA TRP A 122 -4.32 3.80 -0.49
C TRP A 122 -3.07 4.51 0.06
N LEU A 123 -2.08 3.73 0.49
CA LEU A 123 -0.76 4.20 0.90
C LEU A 123 0.22 4.09 -0.27
N GLY A 124 0.39 2.88 -0.79
CA GLY A 124 1.38 2.60 -1.80
C GLY A 124 1.61 1.10 -2.01
N TYR A 125 2.75 0.77 -2.58
CA TYR A 125 3.11 -0.62 -2.86
C TYR A 125 4.61 -0.86 -2.70
N SER A 126 4.96 -2.10 -2.40
CA SER A 126 6.30 -2.68 -2.50
C SER A 126 6.34 -3.65 -3.68
N LYS A 127 7.51 -3.79 -4.30
CA LYS A 127 7.73 -4.75 -5.37
C LYS A 127 8.95 -5.60 -5.05
N GLU A 128 8.76 -6.90 -5.00
CA GLU A 128 9.81 -7.87 -4.76
C GLU A 128 10.09 -8.69 -6.03
N GLU A 129 11.12 -9.51 -6.00
CA GLU A 129 11.51 -10.35 -7.13
C GLU A 129 10.37 -11.30 -7.52
N ASP A 130 9.71 -11.90 -6.52
CA ASP A 130 8.67 -12.92 -6.69
C ASP A 130 7.26 -12.45 -6.30
N GLY A 131 7.05 -11.16 -6.08
CA GLY A 131 5.77 -10.70 -5.60
C GLY A 131 5.57 -9.19 -5.53
N MET A 132 4.43 -8.83 -4.96
CA MET A 132 4.04 -7.44 -4.74
C MET A 132 3.22 -7.33 -3.47
N THR A 133 3.47 -6.29 -2.70
CA THR A 133 2.65 -5.94 -1.53
C THR A 133 1.92 -4.63 -1.78
N LEU A 134 0.61 -4.65 -1.70
CA LEU A 134 -0.24 -3.47 -1.76
C LEU A 134 -0.59 -3.03 -0.35
N LYS A 135 -0.50 -1.73 -0.07
CA LYS A 135 -0.59 -1.20 1.29
C LYS A 135 -1.68 -0.15 1.42
N TRP A 136 -2.47 -0.29 2.46
CA TRP A 136 -3.50 0.68 2.85
C TRP A 136 -3.33 1.09 4.30
N ILE A 137 -3.83 2.28 4.63
CA ILE A 137 -3.82 2.81 5.99
C ILE A 137 -5.17 3.46 6.29
N THR A 138 -5.65 3.34 7.51
CA THR A 138 -6.87 4.04 7.93
C THR A 138 -6.68 5.55 7.96
N GLU A 139 -7.78 6.31 7.93
CA GLU A 139 -7.74 7.78 7.94
C GLU A 139 -6.93 8.33 9.12
N GLY A 140 -7.06 7.72 10.30
CA GLY A 140 -6.32 8.09 11.51
C GLY A 140 -4.88 7.56 11.56
N GLY A 141 -4.43 6.80 10.58
CA GLY A 141 -3.06 6.26 10.54
C GLY A 141 -2.77 5.10 11.49
N ARG A 142 -3.77 4.60 12.23
CA ARG A 142 -3.56 3.64 13.33
C ARG A 142 -3.60 2.17 12.93
N ILE A 143 -4.24 1.87 11.80
CA ILE A 143 -4.30 0.51 11.27
C ILE A 143 -3.77 0.54 9.85
N GLN A 144 -2.80 -0.30 9.57
CA GLN A 144 -2.31 -0.55 8.22
C GLN A 144 -2.71 -1.97 7.82
N VAL A 145 -3.15 -2.13 6.58
CA VAL A 145 -3.50 -3.43 6.00
C VAL A 145 -2.68 -3.61 4.73
N ASP A 146 -1.95 -4.70 4.69
CA ASP A 146 -1.09 -5.08 3.59
C ASP A 146 -1.67 -6.33 2.91
N ALA A 147 -1.76 -6.32 1.57
CA ALA A 147 -2.09 -7.50 0.77
C ALA A 147 -0.83 -7.94 0.02
N ILE A 148 -0.29 -9.07 0.41
CA ILE A 148 0.96 -9.65 -0.05
C ILE A 148 0.63 -10.70 -1.09
N PHE A 149 1.06 -10.45 -2.33
CA PHE A 149 0.91 -11.37 -3.46
C PHE A 149 2.25 -12.02 -3.71
N SER A 150 2.33 -13.31 -3.51
CA SER A 150 3.43 -14.17 -3.96
C SER A 150 3.02 -15.03 -5.15
N GLN A 151 3.81 -16.04 -5.52
CA GLN A 151 3.57 -16.83 -6.74
C GLN A 151 2.16 -17.47 -6.79
N GLU A 152 1.70 -18.08 -5.69
CA GLU A 152 0.40 -18.76 -5.63
C GLU A 152 -0.37 -18.47 -4.34
N GLU A 153 0.06 -17.46 -3.59
CA GLU A 153 -0.52 -17.12 -2.31
C GLU A 153 -0.87 -15.64 -2.22
N LEU A 154 -2.00 -15.36 -1.59
CA LEU A 154 -2.38 -14.04 -1.11
C LEU A 154 -2.48 -14.08 0.41
N VAL A 155 -1.68 -13.26 1.08
CA VAL A 155 -1.77 -13.04 2.51
C VAL A 155 -2.25 -11.61 2.76
N ILE A 156 -3.22 -11.45 3.65
CA ILE A 156 -3.65 -10.13 4.14
C ILE A 156 -3.22 -10.02 5.59
N GLU A 157 -2.42 -9.01 5.88
CA GLU A 157 -1.91 -8.71 7.21
C GLU A 157 -2.43 -7.38 7.71
N GLY A 158 -2.70 -7.31 9.02
CA GLY A 158 -3.03 -6.09 9.74
C GLY A 158 -1.90 -5.70 10.67
N ARG A 159 -1.42 -4.47 10.60
CA ARG A 159 -0.54 -3.86 11.59
C ARG A 159 -1.32 -2.83 12.39
N ILE A 160 -1.36 -3.04 13.70
CA ILE A 160 -2.15 -2.25 14.64
C ILE A 160 -1.19 -1.38 15.44
N MET A 161 -1.46 -0.09 15.47
CA MET A 161 -0.74 0.86 16.30
C MET A 161 -1.52 1.14 17.59
N ASP A 162 -0.89 1.79 18.55
CA ASP A 162 -1.44 2.03 19.89
C ASP A 162 -2.90 2.52 19.89
N GLY A 163 -3.70 1.90 20.74
CA GLY A 163 -5.09 2.29 21.00
C GLY A 163 -6.16 1.65 20.13
N GLU A 164 -5.77 0.77 19.22
CA GLU A 164 -6.70 -0.02 18.39
C GLU A 164 -6.59 -1.51 18.76
N ASP A 165 -7.58 -2.29 18.34
CA ASP A 165 -7.62 -3.74 18.58
C ASP A 165 -7.73 -4.55 17.27
N LEU A 166 -7.62 -5.87 17.40
CA LEU A 166 -7.70 -6.78 16.27
C LEU A 166 -9.07 -6.70 15.57
N SER A 167 -10.15 -6.46 16.32
CA SER A 167 -11.49 -6.38 15.74
C SER A 167 -11.63 -5.18 14.80
N ALA A 168 -11.00 -4.05 15.14
CA ALA A 168 -10.94 -2.88 14.28
C ALA A 168 -10.16 -3.16 12.97
N ALA A 169 -9.05 -3.89 13.05
CA ALA A 169 -8.27 -4.29 11.86
C ALA A 169 -9.07 -5.24 10.95
N VAL A 170 -9.74 -6.24 11.52
CA VAL A 170 -10.63 -7.16 10.79
C VAL A 170 -11.77 -6.38 10.13
N ALA A 171 -12.45 -5.49 10.86
CA ALA A 171 -13.53 -4.67 10.32
C ALA A 171 -13.05 -3.75 9.18
N ALA A 172 -11.85 -3.15 9.31
CA ALA A 172 -11.26 -2.30 8.27
C ALA A 172 -10.96 -3.10 6.99
N SER A 173 -10.50 -4.34 7.11
CA SER A 173 -10.13 -5.19 5.97
C SER A 173 -11.32 -5.83 5.26
N HIS A 174 -12.50 -5.86 5.87
CA HIS A 174 -13.67 -6.60 5.35
C HIS A 174 -14.05 -6.24 3.91
N GLN A 175 -14.11 -4.94 3.58
CA GLN A 175 -14.45 -4.51 2.23
C GLN A 175 -13.36 -4.84 1.20
N LEU A 176 -12.10 -4.80 1.61
CA LEU A 176 -10.96 -5.21 0.77
C LEU A 176 -11.08 -6.70 0.43
N VAL A 177 -11.25 -7.56 1.43
CA VAL A 177 -11.41 -9.01 1.25
C VAL A 177 -12.61 -9.32 0.34
N GLY A 178 -13.76 -8.71 0.60
CA GLY A 178 -14.96 -8.90 -0.24
C GLY A 178 -14.77 -8.42 -1.68
N TYR A 179 -13.94 -7.41 -1.92
CA TYR A 179 -13.62 -6.97 -3.26
C TYR A 179 -12.67 -7.93 -3.98
N ILE A 180 -11.66 -8.42 -3.29
CA ILE A 180 -10.73 -9.43 -3.82
C ILE A 180 -11.50 -10.69 -4.24
N SER A 181 -12.41 -11.19 -3.38
CA SER A 181 -13.25 -12.36 -3.70
C SER A 181 -14.04 -12.16 -4.99
N ARG A 182 -14.65 -10.99 -5.19
CA ARG A 182 -15.38 -10.68 -6.43
C ARG A 182 -14.47 -10.66 -7.67
N LEU A 183 -13.27 -10.10 -7.57
CA LEU A 183 -12.30 -10.11 -8.68
C LEU A 183 -11.87 -11.54 -9.04
N TYR A 184 -11.71 -12.38 -8.01
CA TYR A 184 -11.36 -13.79 -8.18
C TYR A 184 -12.46 -14.55 -8.89
N ASP A 185 -13.72 -14.43 -8.45
CA ASP A 185 -14.88 -15.13 -9.04
C ASP A 185 -15.09 -14.74 -10.50
N GLN A 186 -14.94 -13.46 -10.85
CA GLN A 186 -15.05 -12.99 -12.24
C GLN A 186 -13.99 -13.61 -13.17
N GLY A 187 -12.84 -14.02 -12.63
CA GLY A 187 -11.79 -14.73 -13.37
C GLY A 187 -12.15 -16.17 -13.75
N HIS A 188 -13.10 -16.79 -13.04
CA HIS A 188 -13.51 -18.18 -13.27
C HIS A 188 -14.66 -18.32 -14.26
N GLN A 189 -15.35 -17.26 -14.67
CA GLN A 189 -16.32 -17.31 -15.73
C GLN A 189 -15.61 -17.44 -17.07
N ARG A 190 -15.27 -18.69 -17.46
CA ARG A 190 -14.84 -19.00 -18.81
C ARG A 190 -15.96 -18.65 -19.78
N PRO A 191 -15.69 -18.05 -20.94
CA PRO A 191 -16.68 -17.99 -22.00
C PRO A 191 -17.08 -19.42 -22.34
N HIS A 192 -18.39 -19.70 -22.28
CA HIS A 192 -18.96 -20.92 -22.83
C HIS A 192 -18.51 -21.04 -24.28
N TYR A 193 -17.61 -21.97 -24.57
CA TYR A 193 -17.40 -22.42 -25.93
C TYR A 193 -18.72 -23.05 -26.40
N GLN A 194 -19.50 -22.30 -27.18
CA GLN A 194 -20.55 -22.87 -27.99
C GLN A 194 -19.86 -23.77 -29.01
N HIS A 195 -20.01 -25.07 -28.83
CA HIS A 195 -19.73 -26.01 -29.91
C HIS A 195 -20.56 -25.60 -31.12
N PRO A 196 -19.97 -25.35 -32.30
CA PRO A 196 -20.76 -25.25 -33.51
C PRO A 196 -21.35 -26.65 -33.76
N ASP A 197 -22.67 -26.68 -33.79
CA ASP A 197 -23.45 -27.85 -34.14
C ASP A 197 -22.89 -28.50 -35.41
N SER A 198 -22.45 -29.73 -35.28
CA SER A 198 -22.25 -30.64 -36.40
C SER A 198 -23.63 -31.01 -36.98
N GLN A 199 -24.14 -30.14 -37.86
CA GLN A 199 -25.24 -30.55 -38.75
C GLN A 199 -24.69 -31.58 -39.71
N GLY A 200 -25.06 -32.81 -39.43
CA GLY A 200 -24.95 -33.90 -40.38
C GLY A 200 -25.74 -33.64 -41.65
N VAL A 201 -25.06 -33.66 -42.76
CA VAL A 201 -25.67 -33.84 -44.06
C VAL A 201 -25.55 -35.32 -44.36
N PHE A 202 -26.66 -36.02 -44.15
CA PHE A 202 -26.94 -37.27 -44.88
C PHE A 202 -27.82 -36.86 -46.04
N ASP A 203 -27.31 -37.00 -47.26
CA ASP A 203 -28.10 -37.14 -48.48
C ASP A 203 -27.51 -38.24 -49.32
N ASN A 204 -28.37 -39.17 -49.61
CA ASN A 204 -28.44 -40.20 -50.69
C ASN A 204 -27.20 -40.60 -51.48
#